data_c78d69ff00d858dc3941e760c50e3fa7
#
_entry.id   c78d69ff00d858dc3941e760c50e3fa7
#
_cell.length_a   1.000
_cell.length_b   1.000
_cell.length_c   1.000
_cell.angle_alpha   90.00
_cell.angle_beta   90.00
_cell.angle_gamma   90.00
#
_symmetry.space_group_name_H-M   'P 1'
#
loop_
_entity.id
_entity.type
_entity.pdbx_description
1 polymer ?
#
loop_
_entity_poly.entity_id
_entity_poly.type
_entity_poly.pdbx_seq_one_letter_code
_entity_poly.pdbx_strand_id
1 'polypeptide(L)'
;RRSSDLAASTKQDIKQIYKTIVCECEPKNFVVACLQGDLELDLKALAHACGAKRCELINLKDLEKITGYIRGGCSPLAMKKHFATFIDERAKEQEYVLVSAGVRGKQIKIAPNDLLKACEANYADVARLAL
;
A
#
# COMPACT_ATOMS: atom_id res chain seq x y z
N ARG A 1 15.92 -4.46 -7.38
CA ARG A 1 16.44 -3.55 -6.35
C ARG A 1 15.42 -3.40 -5.24
N ARG A 2 15.84 -3.60 -4.01
CA ARG A 2 14.95 -3.50 -2.85
C ARG A 2 14.73 -2.05 -2.46
N SER A 3 13.60 -1.76 -1.81
CA SER A 3 13.29 -0.41 -1.34
C SER A 3 14.36 0.16 -0.43
N SER A 4 14.95 -0.67 0.45
CA SER A 4 16.03 -0.24 1.33
C SER A 4 17.28 0.18 0.56
N ASP A 5 17.61 -0.52 -0.53
CA ASP A 5 18.75 -0.17 -1.37
C ASP A 5 18.48 1.14 -2.11
N LEU A 6 17.26 1.33 -2.57
CA LEU A 6 16.86 2.56 -3.24
C LEU A 6 16.92 3.74 -2.27
N ALA A 7 16.42 3.56 -1.05
CA ALA A 7 16.48 4.59 -0.02
C ALA A 7 17.92 5.01 0.27
N ALA A 8 18.82 4.03 0.43
CA ALA A 8 20.24 4.32 0.70
C ALA A 8 20.89 5.07 -0.45
N SER A 9 20.64 4.67 -1.71
CA SER A 9 21.27 5.28 -2.87
C SER A 9 20.72 6.66 -3.20
N THR A 10 19.46 6.95 -2.87
CA THR A 10 18.82 8.24 -3.11
C THR A 10 18.78 9.13 -1.88
N LYS A 11 19.32 8.64 -0.75
CA LYS A 11 19.30 9.33 0.55
C LYS A 11 17.87 9.60 1.06
N GLN A 12 16.92 8.77 0.67
CA GLN A 12 15.56 8.85 1.18
C GLN A 12 15.43 8.07 2.49
N ASP A 13 14.59 8.57 3.39
CA ASP A 13 14.28 7.88 4.63
C ASP A 13 13.37 6.68 4.31
N ILE A 14 13.68 5.52 4.91
CA ILE A 14 12.84 4.32 4.75
C ILE A 14 11.39 4.57 5.18
N LYS A 15 11.15 5.50 6.10
CA LYS A 15 9.81 5.88 6.55
C LYS A 15 8.97 6.53 5.45
N GLN A 16 9.60 6.96 4.37
CA GLN A 16 8.91 7.59 3.24
C GLN A 16 8.58 6.59 2.14
N ILE A 17 9.14 5.39 2.20
CA ILE A 17 8.94 4.37 1.16
C ILE A 17 7.76 3.50 1.56
N TYR A 18 6.71 3.55 0.76
CA TYR A 18 5.45 2.84 1.02
C TYR A 18 5.24 1.70 0.03
N LYS A 19 4.68 0.63 0.53
CA LYS A 19 4.31 -0.54 -0.27
C LYS A 19 2.79 -0.63 -0.36
N THR A 20 2.32 -1.27 -1.42
CA THR A 20 0.91 -1.46 -1.70
C THR A 20 0.58 -2.93 -1.62
N ILE A 21 -0.33 -3.29 -0.74
CA ILE A 21 -0.74 -4.67 -0.49
C ILE A 21 -2.22 -4.79 -0.81
N VAL A 22 -2.58 -5.83 -1.56
CA VAL A 22 -3.98 -6.13 -1.87
C VAL A 22 -4.42 -7.32 -1.03
N CYS A 23 -5.58 -7.17 -0.40
CA CYS A 23 -6.18 -8.20 0.43
C CYS A 23 -7.56 -8.55 -0.07
N GLU A 24 -7.96 -9.79 0.17
CA GLU A 24 -9.35 -10.20 0.01
C GLU A 24 -10.00 -10.20 1.38
N CYS A 25 -11.09 -9.46 1.50
CA CYS A 25 -11.80 -9.30 2.77
C CYS A 25 -13.23 -9.84 2.64
N GLU A 26 -13.69 -10.56 3.66
CA GLU A 26 -15.06 -11.07 3.66
C GLU A 26 -16.07 -9.94 3.81
N PRO A 27 -17.18 -9.99 3.03
CA PRO A 27 -17.64 -11.09 2.17
C PRO A 27 -17.24 -10.99 0.70
N LYS A 28 -16.06 -11.09 0.27
CA LYS A 28 -15.56 -11.07 -1.13
C LYS A 28 -15.32 -9.68 -1.71
N ASN A 29 -14.69 -8.83 -0.91
CA ASN A 29 -14.22 -7.55 -1.40
C ASN A 29 -12.70 -7.53 -1.42
N PHE A 30 -12.14 -6.89 -2.43
CA PHE A 30 -10.71 -6.61 -2.42
C PHE A 30 -10.48 -5.24 -1.80
N VAL A 31 -9.48 -5.15 -0.95
CA VAL A 31 -9.12 -3.92 -0.24
C VAL A 31 -7.63 -3.70 -0.38
N VAL A 32 -7.26 -2.46 -0.63
CA VAL A 32 -5.85 -2.08 -0.82
C VAL A 32 -5.35 -1.35 0.40
N ALA A 33 -4.17 -1.70 0.85
CA ALA A 33 -3.51 -1.03 1.96
C ALA A 33 -2.14 -0.52 1.52
N CYS A 34 -1.85 0.75 1.83
CA CYS A 34 -0.55 1.38 1.59
C CYS A 34 0.09 1.65 2.94
N LEU A 35 1.28 1.14 3.15
CA LEU A 35 1.98 1.29 4.43
C LEU A 35 3.49 1.34 4.23
N GLN A 36 4.17 1.84 5.26
CA GLN A 36 5.61 1.95 5.30
C GLN A 36 6.26 0.60 5.01
N GLY A 37 7.28 0.60 4.15
CA GLY A 37 7.84 -0.62 3.58
C GLY A 37 8.43 -1.60 4.57
N ASP A 38 8.94 -1.11 5.71
CA ASP A 38 9.54 -1.96 6.75
C ASP A 38 8.56 -2.36 7.86
N LEU A 39 7.30 -1.93 7.74
CA LEU A 39 6.26 -2.36 8.68
C LEU A 39 5.46 -3.51 8.08
N GLU A 40 4.73 -4.18 8.94
CA GLU A 40 3.88 -5.31 8.57
C GLU A 40 2.42 -4.88 8.58
N LEU A 41 1.64 -5.36 7.63
CA LEU A 41 0.21 -5.09 7.59
C LEU A 41 -0.50 -5.84 8.72
N ASP A 42 -1.27 -5.11 9.51
CA ASP A 42 -2.12 -5.68 10.55
C ASP A 42 -3.47 -6.03 9.93
N LEU A 43 -3.66 -7.30 9.61
CA LEU A 43 -4.87 -7.77 8.92
C LEU A 43 -6.13 -7.58 9.75
N LYS A 44 -6.04 -7.70 11.08
CA LYS A 44 -7.18 -7.47 11.97
C LYS A 44 -7.57 -6.01 11.98
N ALA A 45 -6.58 -5.12 12.04
CA ALA A 45 -6.82 -3.68 11.99
C ALA A 45 -7.44 -3.27 10.66
N LEU A 46 -6.96 -3.85 9.56
CA LEU A 46 -7.53 -3.59 8.24
C LEU A 46 -8.99 -4.04 8.16
N ALA A 47 -9.28 -5.24 8.65
CA ALA A 47 -10.65 -5.75 8.68
C ALA A 47 -11.56 -4.81 9.47
N HIS A 48 -11.11 -4.33 10.63
CA HIS A 48 -11.84 -3.37 11.44
C HIS A 48 -12.09 -2.07 10.68
N ALA A 49 -11.06 -1.56 10.01
CA ALA A 49 -11.15 -0.29 9.26
C ALA A 49 -12.15 -0.36 8.11
N CYS A 50 -12.22 -1.48 7.42
CA CYS A 50 -13.12 -1.64 6.27
C CYS A 50 -14.46 -2.30 6.60
N GLY A 51 -14.70 -2.64 7.88
CA GLY A 51 -15.96 -3.25 8.31
C GLY A 51 -16.12 -4.71 7.90
N ALA A 52 -15.03 -5.39 7.59
CA ALA A 52 -15.06 -6.80 7.20
C ALA A 52 -14.91 -7.71 8.42
N LYS A 53 -15.34 -8.96 8.27
CA LYS A 53 -15.10 -9.97 9.31
C LYS A 53 -13.64 -10.29 9.45
N ARG A 54 -12.95 -10.45 8.32
CA ARG A 54 -11.51 -10.68 8.29
C ARG A 54 -10.96 -10.35 6.91
N CYS A 55 -9.65 -10.13 6.86
CA CYS A 55 -8.91 -9.88 5.63
C CYS A 55 -7.75 -10.86 5.54
N GLU A 56 -7.43 -11.28 4.32
CA GLU A 56 -6.32 -12.16 4.03
C GLU A 56 -5.52 -11.64 2.86
N LEU A 57 -4.23 -11.94 2.83
CA LEU A 57 -3.40 -11.62 1.68
C LEU A 57 -3.85 -12.45 0.49
N ILE A 58 -3.87 -11.86 -0.70
CA ILE A 58 -4.19 -12.61 -1.91
C ILE A 58 -2.98 -13.41 -2.36
N ASN A 59 -3.23 -14.45 -3.17
CA ASN A 59 -2.19 -15.19 -3.85
C ASN A 59 -1.47 -14.27 -4.84
N LEU A 60 -0.14 -14.32 -4.87
CA LEU A 60 0.65 -13.50 -5.78
C LEU A 60 0.33 -13.77 -7.25
N LYS A 61 -0.03 -15.01 -7.59
CA LYS A 61 -0.42 -15.37 -8.96
C LYS A 61 -1.71 -14.67 -9.41
N ASP A 62 -2.54 -14.22 -8.48
CA ASP A 62 -3.79 -13.53 -8.79
C ASP A 62 -3.62 -12.01 -8.83
N LEU A 63 -2.49 -11.48 -8.40
CA LEU A 63 -2.27 -10.06 -8.27
C LEU A 63 -2.48 -9.31 -9.58
N GLU A 64 -1.85 -9.77 -10.66
CA GLU A 64 -1.95 -9.12 -11.96
C GLU A 64 -3.38 -9.16 -12.50
N LYS A 65 -4.05 -10.29 -12.32
CA LYS A 65 -5.44 -10.46 -12.75
C LYS A 65 -6.38 -9.48 -12.04
N ILE A 66 -6.15 -9.25 -10.76
CA ILE A 66 -7.01 -8.39 -9.93
C ILE A 66 -6.68 -6.91 -10.14
N THR A 67 -5.38 -6.56 -10.11
CA THR A 67 -4.96 -5.15 -10.07
C THR A 67 -4.44 -4.62 -11.40
N GLY A 68 -4.00 -5.50 -12.30
CA GLY A 68 -3.29 -5.10 -13.51
C GLY A 68 -1.78 -4.91 -13.28
N TYR A 69 -1.30 -5.08 -12.08
CA TYR A 69 0.12 -4.92 -11.73
C TYR A 69 0.76 -6.24 -11.32
N ILE A 70 2.07 -6.34 -11.52
CA ILE A 70 2.85 -7.50 -11.06
C ILE A 70 3.45 -7.20 -9.70
N ARG A 71 3.92 -8.23 -9.01
CA ARG A 71 4.61 -8.09 -7.73
C ARG A 71 5.80 -7.14 -7.87
N GLY A 72 5.94 -6.24 -6.91
CA GLY A 72 7.00 -5.22 -6.91
C GLY A 72 6.70 -4.01 -7.78
N GLY A 73 5.65 -4.08 -8.60
CA GLY A 73 5.18 -2.96 -9.41
C GLY A 73 3.76 -2.54 -9.07
N CYS A 74 3.18 -3.10 -7.98
CA CYS A 74 1.82 -2.75 -7.60
C CYS A 74 1.76 -1.32 -7.09
N SER A 75 0.94 -0.50 -7.74
CA SER A 75 0.72 0.90 -7.37
C SER A 75 -0.70 1.07 -6.85
N PRO A 76 -0.93 1.96 -5.86
CA PRO A 76 -2.29 2.28 -5.45
C PRO A 76 -3.01 3.16 -6.45
N LEU A 77 -2.25 3.71 -7.42
CA LEU A 77 -2.79 4.59 -8.44
C LEU A 77 -3.17 3.81 -9.70
N ALA A 78 -4.23 4.23 -10.36
CA ALA A 78 -4.63 3.72 -11.67
C ALA A 78 -4.74 2.19 -11.75
N MET A 79 -5.20 1.54 -10.71
CA MET A 79 -5.48 0.11 -10.75
C MET A 79 -6.56 -0.22 -11.79
N LYS A 80 -6.52 -1.46 -12.28
CA LYS A 80 -7.48 -1.96 -13.26
C LYS A 80 -8.93 -1.70 -12.86
N LYS A 81 -9.21 -1.79 -11.55
CA LYS A 81 -10.49 -1.43 -10.96
C LYS A 81 -10.22 -0.56 -9.75
N HIS A 82 -11.18 0.29 -9.39
CA HIS A 82 -11.10 1.00 -8.12
C HIS A 82 -11.47 0.05 -6.98
N PHE A 83 -10.61 -0.05 -5.99
CA PHE A 83 -10.84 -0.80 -4.76
C PHE A 83 -10.80 0.15 -3.57
N ALA A 84 -11.54 -0.19 -2.52
CA ALA A 84 -11.43 0.53 -1.26
C ALA A 84 -9.96 0.52 -0.82
N THR A 85 -9.43 1.70 -0.52
CA THR A 85 -8.00 1.87 -0.24
C THR A 85 -7.82 2.57 1.09
N PHE A 86 -6.89 2.03 1.90
CA PHE A 86 -6.51 2.63 3.18
C PHE A 86 -5.02 2.94 3.14
N ILE A 87 -4.68 4.14 3.58
CA ILE A 87 -3.29 4.56 3.73
C ILE A 87 -3.00 4.59 5.22
N ASP A 88 -1.94 3.91 5.65
CA ASP A 88 -1.58 3.92 7.06
C ASP A 88 -1.41 5.36 7.53
N GLU A 89 -2.00 5.67 8.68
CA GLU A 89 -2.07 7.05 9.17
C GLU A 89 -0.71 7.67 9.50
N ARG A 90 0.34 6.86 9.67
CA ARG A 90 1.70 7.36 9.85
C ARG A 90 2.18 8.18 8.66
N ALA A 91 1.57 8.01 7.48
CA ALA A 91 1.89 8.80 6.31
C ALA A 91 1.66 10.29 6.53
N LYS A 92 0.71 10.66 7.38
CA LYS A 92 0.43 12.07 7.70
C LYS A 92 1.63 12.80 8.28
N GLU A 93 2.55 12.08 8.88
CA GLU A 93 3.74 12.65 9.52
C GLU A 93 4.85 12.96 8.52
N GLN A 94 4.68 12.50 7.27
CA GLN A 94 5.69 12.67 6.24
C GLN A 94 5.31 13.83 5.31
N GLU A 95 6.34 14.55 4.84
CA GLU A 95 6.15 15.60 3.83
C GLU A 95 5.71 14.98 2.50
N TYR A 96 6.28 13.82 2.18
CA TYR A 96 5.93 13.05 0.99
C TYR A 96 6.17 11.58 1.26
N VAL A 97 5.55 10.74 0.44
CA VAL A 97 5.81 9.31 0.41
C VAL A 97 6.18 8.89 -1.00
N LEU A 98 6.85 7.75 -1.10
CA LEU A 98 7.24 7.17 -2.38
C LEU A 98 6.42 5.89 -2.56
N VAL A 99 5.68 5.82 -3.66
CA VAL A 99 4.88 4.64 -4.01
C VAL A 99 5.29 4.14 -5.39
N SER A 100 5.04 2.87 -5.66
CA SER A 100 5.36 2.32 -6.97
C SER A 100 4.66 3.10 -8.09
N ALA A 101 5.37 3.29 -9.19
CA ALA A 101 4.85 3.95 -10.39
C ALA A 101 4.15 2.96 -11.35
N GLY A 102 3.93 1.71 -10.91
CA GLY A 102 3.30 0.69 -11.73
C GLY A 102 4.28 -0.27 -12.39
N VAL A 103 5.58 -0.03 -12.26
CA VAL A 103 6.62 -0.93 -12.73
C VAL A 103 7.72 -1.02 -11.68
N ARG A 104 8.40 -2.15 -11.63
CA ARG A 104 9.49 -2.35 -10.67
C ARG A 104 10.58 -1.31 -10.82
N GLY A 105 11.08 -0.85 -9.69
CA GLY A 105 12.20 0.08 -9.65
C GLY A 105 11.87 1.53 -9.94
N LYS A 106 10.60 1.83 -10.24
CA LYS A 106 10.15 3.21 -10.47
C LYS A 106 9.16 3.61 -9.39
N GLN A 107 9.36 4.79 -8.83
CA GLN A 107 8.53 5.30 -7.74
C GLN A 107 8.05 6.72 -8.06
N ILE A 108 6.89 7.04 -7.49
CA ILE A 108 6.31 8.39 -7.55
C ILE A 108 6.46 9.01 -6.18
N LYS A 109 6.96 10.23 -6.14
CA LYS A 109 7.03 11.05 -4.94
C LYS A 109 5.76 11.88 -4.88
N ILE A 110 4.99 11.73 -3.81
CA ILE A 110 3.68 12.37 -3.70
C ILE A 110 3.37 12.73 -2.24
N ALA A 111 2.76 13.88 -2.02
CA ALA A 111 2.30 14.27 -0.69
C ALA A 111 1.18 13.31 -0.23
N PRO A 112 1.16 12.94 1.06
CA PRO A 112 0.16 11.98 1.56
C PRO A 112 -1.29 12.35 1.25
N ASN A 113 -1.66 13.60 1.43
CA ASN A 113 -3.03 14.04 1.14
C ASN A 113 -3.36 14.02 -0.35
N ASP A 114 -2.38 14.23 -1.22
CA ASP A 114 -2.59 14.11 -2.66
C ASP A 114 -2.79 12.65 -3.05
N LEU A 115 -2.03 11.74 -2.44
CA LEU A 115 -2.22 10.31 -2.64
C LEU A 115 -3.61 9.88 -2.16
N LEU A 116 -4.01 10.36 -1.01
CA LEU A 116 -5.34 10.08 -0.44
C LEU A 116 -6.45 10.45 -1.42
N LYS A 117 -6.37 11.65 -2.00
CA LYS A 117 -7.35 12.13 -2.97
C LYS A 117 -7.31 11.33 -4.27
N ALA A 118 -6.12 11.08 -4.79
CA ALA A 118 -5.95 10.35 -6.06
C ALA A 118 -6.50 8.93 -5.99
N CYS A 119 -6.39 8.28 -4.82
CA CYS A 119 -6.86 6.91 -4.61
C CYS A 119 -8.28 6.85 -4.02
N GLU A 120 -8.87 8.00 -3.70
CA GLU A 120 -10.13 8.06 -2.96
C GLU A 120 -10.04 7.23 -1.68
N ALA A 121 -8.91 7.35 -0.98
CA ALA A 121 -8.57 6.53 0.16
C ALA A 121 -8.97 7.18 1.48
N ASN A 122 -8.86 6.39 2.56
CA ASN A 122 -9.00 6.87 3.92
C ASN A 122 -7.75 6.52 4.71
N TYR A 123 -7.40 7.33 5.69
CA TYR A 123 -6.34 6.98 6.62
C TYR A 123 -6.86 6.01 7.66
N ALA A 124 -6.02 5.08 8.08
CA ALA A 124 -6.33 4.16 9.17
C ALA A 124 -5.03 3.62 9.77
N ASP A 125 -5.09 3.19 11.02
CA ASP A 125 -3.96 2.55 11.69
C ASP A 125 -3.95 1.08 11.31
N VAL A 126 -3.20 0.73 10.27
CA VAL A 126 -3.20 -0.63 9.70
C VAL A 126 -1.82 -1.28 9.67
N ALA A 127 -0.81 -0.63 10.22
CA ALA A 127 0.56 -1.15 10.22
C ALA A 127 1.04 -1.46 11.63
N ARG A 128 1.94 -2.42 11.73
CA ARG A 128 2.58 -2.80 12.99
C ARG A 128 4.04 -3.15 12.76
N LEU A 129 4.81 -3.22 13.83
CA LEU A 129 6.20 -3.67 13.74
C LEU A 129 6.25 -5.14 13.30
N ALA A 130 7.20 -5.46 12.43
CA ALA A 130 7.45 -6.84 12.06
C ALA A 130 8.10 -7.57 13.24
N LEU A 131 7.68 -8.80 13.47
CA LEU A 131 8.22 -9.65 14.56
C LEU A 131 9.47 -10.38 14.11
#